data_ad668546899286a2cb66776621b9edba
#
_entry.id   ad668546899286a2cb66776621b9edba
#
_cell.length_a   1.000
_cell.length_b   1.000
_cell.length_c   1.000
_cell.angle_alpha   90.00
_cell.angle_beta   90.00
_cell.angle_gamma   90.00
#
_symmetry.space_group_name_H-M   'P 1'
#
loop_
_entity.id
_entity.type
_entity.pdbx_description
1 polymer ?
#
loop_
_entity_poly.entity_id
_entity_poly.type
_entity_poly.pdbx_seq_one_letter_code
_entity_poly.pdbx_strand_id
1 'polypeptide(L)'
;MTTRLVKGTPVISLADGSTLGAIDHVYFDPERLAVVGFTFHKGGLFAGGTSGLVDIADVHAFGPDAVTISDISVVHSDLAVENRRGDLLDLEELLRRTVMTDSGTRLGHVGAIEFGDASHHLRAVDVVAAGSGEHCRIGADEIQAIGDELIIVADPSAVVAADAVLPTRALRVVTARPAESRDDRRHGERVVIGA
;
A
#
# COMPACT_ATOMS: atom_id res chain seq x y z
N MET A 1 -10.90 -11.36 -5.90
CA MET A 1 -11.16 -10.53 -4.70
C MET A 1 -9.87 -9.77 -4.45
N THR A 2 -9.88 -8.45 -4.57
CA THR A 2 -8.64 -7.67 -4.47
C THR A 2 -8.32 -7.42 -3.00
N THR A 3 -7.29 -8.04 -2.48
CA THR A 3 -6.82 -7.82 -1.10
C THR A 3 -6.08 -6.49 -1.03
N ARG A 4 -6.42 -5.66 -0.06
CA ARG A 4 -5.77 -4.36 0.15
C ARG A 4 -4.83 -4.46 1.33
N LEU A 5 -3.54 -4.34 1.09
CA LEU A 5 -2.56 -4.11 2.13
C LEU A 5 -2.38 -2.58 2.24
N VAL A 6 -3.20 -1.96 3.06
CA VAL A 6 -3.20 -0.49 3.21
C VAL A 6 -3.13 -0.10 4.67
N LYS A 7 -2.56 1.07 4.93
CA LYS A 7 -2.60 1.73 6.23
C LYS A 7 -4.02 1.77 6.78
N GLY A 8 -4.16 1.46 8.05
CA GLY A 8 -5.44 1.40 8.75
C GLY A 8 -6.16 0.04 8.69
N THR A 9 -5.65 -0.94 7.91
CA THR A 9 -6.23 -2.29 7.90
C THR A 9 -6.07 -2.95 9.27
N PRO A 10 -7.14 -3.49 9.89
CA PRO A 10 -7.05 -4.16 11.18
C PRO A 10 -6.16 -5.40 11.13
N VAL A 11 -5.39 -5.63 12.20
CA VAL A 11 -4.61 -6.85 12.43
C VAL A 11 -5.28 -7.65 13.53
N ILE A 12 -5.65 -8.90 13.24
CA ILE A 12 -6.42 -9.78 14.12
C ILE A 12 -5.60 -11.02 14.48
N SER A 13 -5.58 -11.36 15.76
CA SER A 13 -5.05 -12.61 16.28
C SER A 13 -6.08 -13.73 16.13
N LEU A 14 -5.70 -14.85 15.53
CA LEU A 14 -6.55 -16.03 15.39
C LEU A 14 -6.66 -16.81 16.69
N ALA A 15 -5.68 -16.68 17.59
CA ALA A 15 -5.68 -17.43 18.86
C ALA A 15 -6.86 -17.06 19.77
N ASP A 16 -7.27 -15.81 19.77
CA ASP A 16 -8.29 -15.27 20.68
C ASP A 16 -9.33 -14.36 20.01
N GLY A 17 -9.19 -14.12 18.71
CA GLY A 17 -10.06 -13.23 17.95
C GLY A 17 -9.88 -11.74 18.28
N SER A 18 -8.83 -11.38 19.00
CA SER A 18 -8.59 -9.99 19.38
C SER A 18 -8.06 -9.15 18.22
N THR A 19 -8.45 -7.88 18.19
CA THR A 19 -7.82 -6.89 17.30
C THR A 19 -6.57 -6.35 17.98
N LEU A 20 -5.42 -6.63 17.40
CA LEU A 20 -4.11 -6.22 17.91
C LEU A 20 -3.83 -4.75 17.62
N GLY A 21 -4.31 -4.25 16.50
CA GLY A 21 -4.11 -2.87 16.06
C GLY A 21 -4.50 -2.67 14.61
N ALA A 22 -3.93 -1.65 13.99
CA ALA A 22 -4.10 -1.36 12.57
C ALA A 22 -2.75 -1.14 11.90
N ILE A 23 -2.60 -1.59 10.65
CA ILE A 23 -1.38 -1.40 9.85
C ILE A 23 -1.03 0.08 9.79
N ASP A 24 0.24 0.40 10.03
CA ASP A 24 0.79 1.74 9.94
C ASP A 24 1.73 1.88 8.74
N HIS A 25 2.73 1.02 8.63
CA HIS A 25 3.68 1.01 7.51
C HIS A 25 3.80 -0.38 6.92
N VAL A 26 3.95 -0.45 5.60
CA VAL A 26 4.22 -1.70 4.86
C VAL A 26 5.60 -1.59 4.24
N TYR A 27 6.46 -2.56 4.53
CA TYR A 27 7.85 -2.56 4.07
C TYR A 27 8.03 -3.39 2.81
N PHE A 28 8.65 -2.78 1.84
CA PHE A 28 8.98 -3.34 0.54
C PHE A 28 10.50 -3.42 0.37
N ASP A 29 10.99 -4.57 -0.06
CA ASP A 29 12.39 -4.79 -0.40
C ASP A 29 12.56 -4.56 -1.93
N PRO A 30 13.26 -3.48 -2.34
CA PRO A 30 13.42 -3.16 -3.76
C PRO A 30 14.36 -4.12 -4.49
N GLU A 31 15.28 -4.81 -3.81
CA GLU A 31 16.17 -5.79 -4.43
C GLU A 31 15.44 -7.11 -4.73
N ARG A 32 14.55 -7.51 -3.82
CA ARG A 32 13.72 -8.70 -3.98
C ARG A 32 12.41 -8.46 -4.72
N LEU A 33 12.07 -7.20 -4.94
CA LEU A 33 10.77 -6.76 -5.46
C LEU A 33 9.60 -7.40 -4.69
N ALA A 34 9.65 -7.39 -3.37
CA ALA A 34 8.68 -8.08 -2.52
C ALA A 34 8.32 -7.28 -1.27
N VAL A 35 7.07 -7.46 -0.82
CA VAL A 35 6.68 -7.05 0.54
C VAL A 35 7.33 -8.02 1.52
N VAL A 36 7.97 -7.50 2.56
CA VAL A 36 8.69 -8.29 3.58
C VAL A 36 8.01 -8.25 4.95
N GLY A 37 7.14 -7.30 5.20
CA GLY A 37 6.43 -7.19 6.45
C GLY A 37 5.68 -5.86 6.59
N PHE A 38 5.08 -5.66 7.76
CA PHE A 38 4.40 -4.41 8.09
C PHE A 38 4.51 -4.13 9.58
N THR A 39 4.42 -2.85 9.93
CA THR A 39 4.18 -2.45 11.33
C THR A 39 2.72 -2.15 11.54
N PHE A 40 2.27 -2.35 12.77
CA PHE A 40 0.96 -1.91 13.22
C PHE A 40 1.08 -1.22 14.58
N HIS A 41 0.13 -0.37 14.89
CA HIS A 41 0.01 0.25 16.20
C HIS A 41 -1.34 -0.07 16.84
N LYS A 42 -1.34 -0.25 18.15
CA LYS A 42 -2.55 -0.44 18.94
C LYS A 42 -3.23 0.91 19.11
N GLY A 43 -4.30 1.15 18.35
CA GLY A 43 -5.09 2.38 18.45
C GLY A 43 -5.93 2.42 19.73
N GLY A 44 -5.82 3.53 20.49
CA GLY A 44 -6.67 3.87 21.61
C GLY A 44 -6.17 5.14 22.29
N LEU A 45 -7.08 6.05 22.64
CA LEU A 45 -6.76 7.35 23.26
C LEU A 45 -5.97 7.24 24.59
N PHE A 46 -5.82 6.03 25.15
CA PHE A 46 -5.17 5.77 26.44
C PHE A 46 -4.21 4.58 26.44
N ALA A 47 -3.98 3.93 25.30
CA ALA A 47 -3.01 2.86 25.20
C ALA A 47 -1.68 3.45 24.75
N GLY A 48 -0.67 3.42 25.60
CA GLY A 48 0.72 3.58 25.19
C GLY A 48 0.97 2.55 24.09
N GLY A 49 1.02 3.02 22.82
CA GLY A 49 0.98 2.18 21.66
C GLY A 49 2.16 1.23 21.63
N THR A 50 1.90 -0.04 21.70
CA THR A 50 2.89 -1.05 21.36
C THR A 50 2.82 -1.18 19.84
N SER A 51 3.74 -0.54 19.14
CA SER A 51 3.97 -0.86 17.75
C SER A 51 4.66 -2.21 17.69
N GLY A 52 4.29 -3.02 16.70
CA GLY A 52 4.91 -4.29 16.46
C GLY A 52 5.16 -4.50 14.99
N LEU A 53 6.27 -5.18 14.66
CA LEU A 53 6.57 -5.64 13.32
C LEU A 53 6.07 -7.07 13.14
N VAL A 54 5.41 -7.34 12.03
CA VAL A 54 5.04 -8.69 11.58
C VAL A 54 5.77 -8.95 10.26
N ASP A 55 6.54 -10.02 10.21
CA ASP A 55 7.14 -10.49 8.95
C ASP A 55 6.03 -11.07 8.05
N ILE A 56 6.17 -10.88 6.74
CA ILE A 56 5.18 -11.35 5.77
C ILE A 56 4.95 -12.87 5.84
N ALA A 57 5.98 -13.62 6.23
CA ALA A 57 5.93 -15.08 6.39
C ALA A 57 5.04 -15.54 7.56
N ASP A 58 4.82 -14.65 8.55
CA ASP A 58 4.01 -14.93 9.74
C ASP A 58 2.54 -14.54 9.57
N VAL A 59 2.20 -13.97 8.42
CA VAL A 59 0.82 -13.64 8.08
C VAL A 59 0.06 -14.90 7.68
N HIS A 60 -1.05 -15.15 8.36
CA HIS A 60 -1.92 -16.28 8.03
C HIS A 60 -2.76 -15.99 6.77
N ALA A 61 -3.37 -14.80 6.70
CA ALA A 61 -4.15 -14.40 5.54
C ALA A 61 -4.28 -12.87 5.42
N PHE A 62 -4.32 -12.43 4.15
CA PHE A 62 -4.72 -11.08 3.76
C PHE A 62 -6.18 -11.09 3.31
N GLY A 63 -7.08 -10.68 4.18
CA GLY A 63 -8.49 -10.57 3.87
C GLY A 63 -8.86 -9.20 3.28
N PRO A 64 -10.09 -9.04 2.77
CA PRO A 64 -10.58 -7.74 2.29
C PRO A 64 -10.77 -6.71 3.41
N ASP A 65 -11.03 -7.18 4.64
CA ASP A 65 -11.40 -6.36 5.78
C ASP A 65 -10.35 -6.36 6.89
N ALA A 66 -9.45 -7.36 6.93
CA ALA A 66 -8.44 -7.49 7.95
C ALA A 66 -7.26 -8.35 7.49
N VAL A 67 -6.11 -8.16 8.12
CA VAL A 67 -4.98 -9.08 8.08
C VAL A 67 -5.03 -9.97 9.32
N THR A 68 -4.83 -11.27 9.16
CA THR A 68 -4.82 -12.21 10.28
C THR A 68 -3.43 -12.81 10.50
N ILE A 69 -3.04 -12.94 11.76
CA ILE A 69 -1.82 -13.62 12.21
C ILE A 69 -2.20 -14.72 13.22
N SER A 70 -1.30 -15.68 13.46
CA SER A 70 -1.59 -16.79 14.38
C SER A 70 -1.90 -16.27 15.80
N ASP A 71 -0.98 -15.52 16.37
CA ASP A 71 -1.08 -14.90 17.69
C ASP A 71 -0.03 -13.79 17.88
N ILE A 72 -0.01 -13.16 19.07
CA ILE A 72 0.90 -12.06 19.38
C ILE A 72 2.38 -12.48 19.44
N SER A 73 2.72 -13.77 19.53
CA SER A 73 4.11 -14.23 19.65
C SER A 73 4.92 -14.05 18.37
N VAL A 74 4.24 -13.92 17.22
CA VAL A 74 4.90 -13.63 15.93
C VAL A 74 5.21 -12.14 15.73
N VAL A 75 4.84 -11.30 16.70
CA VAL A 75 5.08 -9.86 16.64
C VAL A 75 6.45 -9.55 17.23
N HIS A 76 7.30 -8.95 16.42
CA HIS A 76 8.63 -8.51 16.81
C HIS A 76 8.62 -7.08 17.35
N SER A 77 9.58 -6.75 18.21
CA SER A 77 9.72 -5.38 18.72
C SER A 77 10.21 -4.41 17.66
N ASP A 78 9.88 -3.13 17.80
CA ASP A 78 10.27 -2.06 16.87
C ASP A 78 11.78 -1.99 16.57
N LEU A 79 12.63 -2.42 17.50
CA LEU A 79 14.08 -2.47 17.32
C LEU A 79 14.50 -3.39 16.15
N ALA A 80 13.69 -4.41 15.82
CA ALA A 80 13.96 -5.26 14.67
C ALA A 80 13.72 -4.52 13.33
N VAL A 81 12.84 -3.53 13.33
CA VAL A 81 12.55 -2.67 12.16
C VAL A 81 13.70 -1.70 11.91
N GLU A 82 14.22 -1.04 12.96
CA GLU A 82 15.26 -0.03 12.81
C GLU A 82 16.55 -0.61 12.21
N ASN A 83 16.87 -1.85 12.55
CA ASN A 83 18.05 -2.53 12.01
C ASN A 83 17.91 -2.93 10.53
N ARG A 84 16.68 -2.99 9.99
CA ARG A 84 16.41 -3.35 8.59
C ARG A 84 16.02 -2.14 7.72
N ARG A 85 15.75 -0.98 8.32
CA ARG A 85 15.23 0.22 7.62
C ARG A 85 16.17 0.80 6.56
N GLY A 86 17.46 0.52 6.62
CA GLY A 86 18.43 1.10 5.67
C GLY A 86 18.19 0.69 4.21
N ASP A 87 17.56 -0.48 3.99
CA ASP A 87 17.42 -1.07 2.66
C ASP A 87 15.95 -1.27 2.25
N LEU A 88 14.99 -0.96 3.14
CA LEU A 88 13.56 -1.17 2.91
C LEU A 88 12.86 0.16 2.62
N LEU A 89 11.90 0.10 1.72
CA LEU A 89 11.05 1.23 1.36
C LEU A 89 9.68 1.10 2.00
N ASP A 90 9.10 2.23 2.39
CA ASP A 90 7.66 2.28 2.70
C ASP A 90 6.87 2.18 1.40
N LEU A 91 5.88 1.30 1.38
CA LEU A 91 5.05 1.10 0.20
C LEU A 91 4.26 2.37 -0.20
N GLU A 92 3.91 3.22 0.78
CA GLU A 92 3.30 4.52 0.49
C GLU A 92 4.24 5.47 -0.24
N GLU A 93 5.55 5.40 0.04
CA GLU A 93 6.55 6.18 -0.69
C GLU A 93 6.71 5.69 -2.12
N LEU A 94 6.67 4.36 -2.32
CA LEU A 94 6.71 3.77 -3.66
C LEU A 94 5.54 4.24 -4.53
N LEU A 95 4.33 4.38 -3.96
CA LEU A 95 3.14 4.87 -4.65
C LEU A 95 3.23 6.35 -5.09
N ARG A 96 4.20 7.11 -4.58
CA ARG A 96 4.38 8.54 -4.96
C ARG A 96 5.45 8.74 -6.02
N ARG A 97 6.21 7.68 -6.36
CA ARG A 97 7.36 7.81 -7.26
C ARG A 97 6.95 8.09 -8.70
N THR A 98 7.78 8.87 -9.35
CA THR A 98 7.69 9.07 -10.79
C THR A 98 8.27 7.86 -11.52
N VAL A 99 7.64 7.46 -12.61
CA VAL A 99 8.12 6.40 -13.49
C VAL A 99 8.68 7.00 -14.77
N MET A 100 9.88 6.58 -15.12
CA MET A 100 10.65 7.08 -16.27
C MET A 100 11.27 5.90 -17.01
N THR A 101 11.36 6.00 -18.33
CA THR A 101 12.09 5.02 -19.13
C THR A 101 13.59 5.23 -19.01
N ASP A 102 14.39 4.20 -19.34
CA ASP A 102 15.84 4.28 -19.45
C ASP A 102 16.31 5.25 -20.57
N SER A 103 15.43 5.54 -21.54
CA SER A 103 15.65 6.59 -22.57
C SER A 103 15.37 8.01 -22.04
N GLY A 104 14.94 8.18 -20.77
CA GLY A 104 14.68 9.49 -20.16
C GLY A 104 13.28 10.03 -20.40
N THR A 105 12.34 9.24 -20.90
CA THR A 105 10.95 9.65 -21.10
C THR A 105 10.16 9.45 -19.80
N ARG A 106 9.51 10.51 -19.29
CA ARG A 106 8.61 10.42 -18.14
C ARG A 106 7.29 9.80 -18.55
N LEU A 107 6.93 8.65 -17.96
CA LEU A 107 5.67 7.98 -18.21
C LEU A 107 4.53 8.52 -17.32
N GLY A 108 4.83 8.83 -16.06
CA GLY A 108 3.84 9.31 -15.12
C GLY A 108 4.24 9.07 -13.67
N HIS A 109 3.27 8.68 -12.84
CA HIS A 109 3.51 8.31 -11.45
C HIS A 109 2.81 7.00 -11.12
N VAL A 110 3.28 6.31 -10.09
CA VAL A 110 2.67 5.06 -9.62
C VAL A 110 1.26 5.33 -9.10
N GLY A 111 0.26 4.72 -9.71
CA GLY A 111 -1.14 4.81 -9.29
C GLY A 111 -1.57 3.61 -8.45
N ALA A 112 -1.05 2.42 -8.76
CA ALA A 112 -1.30 1.20 -7.98
C ALA A 112 -0.16 0.19 -8.17
N ILE A 113 -0.04 -0.73 -7.23
CA ILE A 113 0.95 -1.80 -7.24
C ILE A 113 0.21 -3.13 -7.09
N GLU A 114 0.60 -4.11 -7.90
CA GLU A 114 0.06 -5.46 -7.88
C GLU A 114 1.13 -6.44 -7.39
N PHE A 115 0.79 -7.24 -6.39
CA PHE A 115 1.62 -8.31 -5.86
C PHE A 115 1.02 -9.69 -6.16
N GLY A 116 1.87 -10.71 -6.22
CA GLY A 116 1.41 -12.11 -6.31
C GLY A 116 0.83 -12.60 -4.99
N ASP A 117 -0.25 -13.39 -5.07
CA ASP A 117 -1.02 -13.80 -3.89
C ASP A 117 -0.22 -14.60 -2.85
N ALA A 118 0.62 -15.52 -3.29
CA ALA A 118 1.35 -16.42 -2.39
C ALA A 118 2.82 -16.02 -2.20
N SER A 119 3.37 -15.27 -3.13
CA SER A 119 4.79 -14.91 -3.13
C SER A 119 5.06 -13.53 -2.56
N HIS A 120 4.03 -12.66 -2.50
CA HIS A 120 4.12 -11.25 -2.13
C HIS A 120 5.14 -10.44 -2.96
N HIS A 121 5.59 -11.04 -4.10
CA HIS A 121 6.45 -10.35 -5.05
C HIS A 121 5.64 -9.41 -5.93
N LEU A 122 6.28 -8.31 -6.28
CA LEU A 122 5.77 -7.36 -7.27
C LEU A 122 5.51 -8.07 -8.59
N ARG A 123 4.32 -7.89 -9.15
CA ARG A 123 3.94 -8.40 -10.47
C ARG A 123 3.88 -7.30 -11.50
N ALA A 124 3.28 -6.19 -11.12
CA ALA A 124 3.14 -5.04 -12.00
C ALA A 124 2.92 -3.76 -11.22
N VAL A 125 3.18 -2.66 -11.88
CA VAL A 125 2.88 -1.31 -11.43
C VAL A 125 1.92 -0.68 -12.42
N ASP A 126 0.79 -0.14 -11.94
CA ASP A 126 -0.07 0.71 -12.75
C ASP A 126 0.47 2.15 -12.69
N VAL A 127 0.77 2.71 -13.83
CA VAL A 127 1.28 4.08 -13.97
C VAL A 127 0.17 4.97 -14.51
N VAL A 128 -0.06 6.09 -13.84
CA VAL A 128 -0.98 7.13 -14.29
C VAL A 128 -0.19 8.16 -15.07
N ALA A 129 -0.47 8.30 -16.36
CA ALA A 129 0.22 9.22 -17.23
C ALA A 129 -0.04 10.69 -16.86
N ALA A 130 1.01 11.49 -16.87
CA ALA A 130 0.90 12.92 -16.57
C ALA A 130 0.11 13.65 -17.66
N GLY A 131 -1.01 14.25 -17.29
CA GLY A 131 -1.82 15.10 -18.17
C GLY A 131 -3.01 14.42 -18.84
N SER A 132 -2.93 13.17 -19.28
CA SER A 132 -4.07 12.44 -19.87
C SER A 132 -4.87 11.66 -18.82
N GLY A 133 -4.24 11.28 -17.71
CA GLY A 133 -4.85 10.37 -16.72
C GLY A 133 -5.02 8.94 -17.24
N GLU A 134 -4.44 8.62 -18.40
CA GLU A 134 -4.42 7.26 -18.91
C GLU A 134 -3.60 6.35 -18.01
N HIS A 135 -4.03 5.10 -17.91
CA HIS A 135 -3.34 4.09 -17.14
C HIS A 135 -2.52 3.20 -18.07
N CYS A 136 -1.26 2.96 -17.72
CA CYS A 136 -0.46 1.93 -18.35
C CYS A 136 0.06 0.96 -17.28
N ARG A 137 0.11 -0.33 -17.63
CA ARG A 137 0.59 -1.38 -16.75
C ARG A 137 1.99 -1.79 -17.16
N ILE A 138 2.91 -1.80 -16.21
CA ILE A 138 4.32 -2.16 -16.37
C ILE A 138 4.57 -3.42 -15.54
N GLY A 139 5.10 -4.46 -16.17
CA GLY A 139 5.48 -5.70 -15.48
C GLY A 139 6.69 -5.52 -14.58
N ALA A 140 6.82 -6.35 -13.56
CA ALA A 140 7.99 -6.31 -12.67
C ALA A 140 9.31 -6.61 -13.42
N ASP A 141 9.25 -7.40 -14.48
CA ASP A 141 10.37 -7.74 -15.34
C ASP A 141 10.85 -6.58 -16.23
N GLU A 142 10.03 -5.54 -16.39
CA GLU A 142 10.39 -4.32 -17.12
C GLU A 142 11.06 -3.28 -16.21
N ILE A 143 11.01 -3.47 -14.87
CA ILE A 143 11.61 -2.58 -13.89
C ILE A 143 13.12 -2.84 -13.82
N GLN A 144 13.92 -1.82 -14.13
CA GLN A 144 15.38 -1.89 -14.09
C GLN A 144 15.95 -1.41 -12.77
N ALA A 145 15.33 -0.39 -12.15
CA ALA A 145 15.78 0.15 -10.88
C ALA A 145 14.63 0.85 -10.13
N ILE A 146 14.68 0.76 -8.81
CA ILE A 146 13.82 1.50 -7.89
C ILE A 146 14.73 2.36 -7.01
N GLY A 147 14.83 3.65 -7.32
CA GLY A 147 15.61 4.63 -6.56
C GLY A 147 14.71 5.44 -5.61
N ASP A 148 15.27 6.39 -4.89
CA ASP A 148 14.55 7.19 -3.86
C ASP A 148 13.42 8.05 -4.44
N GLU A 149 13.56 8.54 -5.67
CA GLU A 149 12.59 9.44 -6.30
C GLU A 149 11.92 8.82 -7.54
N LEU A 150 12.59 7.90 -8.20
CA LEU A 150 12.24 7.40 -9.51
C LEU A 150 12.19 5.88 -9.57
N ILE A 151 11.30 5.36 -10.41
CA ILE A 151 11.34 4.00 -10.90
C ILE A 151 11.77 4.06 -12.36
N ILE A 152 12.87 3.38 -12.70
CA ILE A 152 13.37 3.28 -14.06
C ILE A 152 12.88 1.97 -14.67
N VAL A 153 12.28 2.07 -15.84
CA VAL A 153 11.75 0.92 -16.58
C VAL A 153 12.38 0.85 -17.97
N ALA A 154 12.42 -0.33 -18.55
CA ALA A 154 12.82 -0.52 -19.93
C ALA A 154 11.89 0.30 -20.86
N ASP A 155 12.43 0.79 -21.99
CA ASP A 155 11.61 1.52 -22.97
C ASP A 155 10.47 0.63 -23.47
N PRO A 156 9.21 1.01 -23.23
CA PRO A 156 8.10 0.11 -23.49
C PRO A 156 7.78 0.03 -24.99
N SER A 157 8.53 -0.75 -25.72
CA SER A 157 8.02 -1.24 -27.02
C SER A 157 6.80 -2.16 -26.86
N ALA A 158 6.36 -2.39 -25.62
CA ALA A 158 5.27 -3.29 -25.23
C ALA A 158 4.45 -2.81 -24.03
N VAL A 159 4.11 -1.52 -23.93
CA VAL A 159 3.08 -1.10 -22.98
C VAL A 159 1.74 -1.62 -23.49
N VAL A 160 1.27 -2.72 -22.90
CA VAL A 160 -0.07 -3.22 -23.17
C VAL A 160 -1.04 -2.30 -22.42
N ALA A 161 -1.91 -1.62 -23.16
CA ALA A 161 -2.99 -0.83 -22.55
C ALA A 161 -3.75 -1.67 -21.52
N ALA A 162 -4.10 -1.06 -20.37
CA ALA A 162 -4.63 -1.71 -19.18
C ALA A 162 -6.02 -2.37 -19.29
N ASP A 163 -6.44 -2.75 -20.51
CA ASP A 163 -7.72 -3.43 -20.78
C ASP A 163 -7.65 -4.96 -20.63
N ALA A 164 -6.51 -5.50 -20.22
CA ALA A 164 -6.40 -6.92 -19.90
C ALA A 164 -7.00 -7.18 -18.51
N VAL A 165 -8.12 -7.89 -18.49
CA VAL A 165 -8.80 -8.43 -17.31
C VAL A 165 -7.76 -8.98 -16.32
N LEU A 166 -7.61 -8.32 -15.18
CA LEU A 166 -6.73 -8.75 -14.10
C LEU A 166 -7.15 -10.16 -13.63
N PRO A 167 -6.20 -11.09 -13.47
CA PRO A 167 -6.52 -12.37 -12.85
C PRO A 167 -7.07 -12.15 -11.44
N THR A 168 -8.11 -12.86 -11.10
CA THR A 168 -9.05 -12.67 -9.99
C THR A 168 -8.45 -12.70 -8.56
N ARG A 169 -7.13 -12.73 -8.40
CA ARG A 169 -6.43 -12.93 -7.12
C ARG A 169 -5.10 -12.20 -6.99
N ALA A 170 -5.03 -10.94 -7.32
CA ALA A 170 -3.83 -10.15 -7.08
C ALA A 170 -4.01 -9.21 -5.87
N LEU A 171 -3.00 -9.12 -5.02
CA LEU A 171 -2.92 -8.12 -3.97
C LEU A 171 -2.69 -6.75 -4.65
N ARG A 172 -3.62 -5.84 -4.48
CA ARG A 172 -3.50 -4.49 -5.04
C ARG A 172 -3.44 -3.46 -3.93
N VAL A 173 -2.37 -2.69 -3.89
CA VAL A 173 -2.25 -1.54 -3.01
C VAL A 173 -2.77 -0.32 -3.75
N VAL A 174 -3.75 0.34 -3.18
CA VAL A 174 -4.33 1.58 -3.72
C VAL A 174 -4.24 2.64 -2.64
N THR A 175 -3.74 3.83 -2.97
CA THR A 175 -3.79 4.97 -2.06
C THR A 175 -5.24 5.32 -1.74
N ALA A 176 -5.60 5.33 -0.46
CA ALA A 176 -6.84 5.95 -0.04
C ALA A 176 -6.71 7.46 -0.30
N ARG A 177 -7.53 8.01 -1.21
CA ARG A 177 -7.69 9.46 -1.33
C ARG A 177 -8.12 9.99 0.03
N PRO A 178 -7.48 11.04 0.59
CA PRO A 178 -8.03 11.70 1.76
C PRO A 178 -9.44 12.16 1.41
N ALA A 179 -10.40 11.80 2.27
CA ALA A 179 -11.77 12.26 2.13
C ALA A 179 -11.76 13.80 2.12
N GLU A 180 -12.20 14.40 1.02
CA GLU A 180 -12.45 15.84 0.96
C GLU A 180 -13.47 16.15 2.05
N SER A 181 -13.05 16.92 3.04
CA SER A 181 -13.91 17.50 4.05
C SER A 181 -14.96 18.34 3.33
N ARG A 182 -16.18 17.81 3.21
CA ARG A 182 -17.32 18.61 2.82
C ARG A 182 -17.59 19.58 3.95
N ASP A 183 -17.10 20.81 3.77
CA ASP A 183 -17.52 21.97 4.54
C ASP A 183 -19.02 22.25 4.24
N ASP A 184 -19.87 21.65 5.08
CA ASP A 184 -21.33 21.84 5.03
C ASP A 184 -21.65 23.20 5.66
N ARG A 185 -21.48 24.28 4.88
CA ARG A 185 -21.96 25.60 5.24
C ARG A 185 -23.48 25.60 5.19
N ARG A 186 -24.11 25.14 6.27
CA ARG A 186 -25.54 25.42 6.48
C ARG A 186 -25.73 26.90 6.79
N HIS A 187 -26.24 27.61 5.80
CA HIS A 187 -26.85 28.92 5.98
C HIS A 187 -28.00 28.81 6.97
N GLY A 188 -27.87 29.59 8.05
CA GLY A 188 -28.93 29.70 9.04
C GLY A 188 -30.15 30.40 8.43
N GLU A 189 -31.23 29.68 8.38
CA GLU A 189 -32.55 30.23 8.09
C GLU A 189 -33.12 30.88 9.36
N ARG A 190 -33.24 32.20 9.34
CA ARG A 190 -33.87 33.00 10.40
C ARG A 190 -35.34 32.78 10.37
N VAL A 191 -35.87 32.11 11.38
CA VAL A 191 -37.33 32.11 11.65
C VAL A 191 -37.65 33.41 12.39
N VAL A 192 -38.43 34.29 11.74
CA VAL A 192 -39.05 35.45 12.36
C VAL A 192 -40.43 35.00 12.86
N ILE A 193 -40.61 34.99 14.20
CA ILE A 193 -41.95 34.84 14.80
C ILE A 193 -42.46 36.24 15.00
N GLY A 194 -43.49 36.62 14.23
CA GLY A 194 -44.31 37.81 14.47
C GLY A 194 -45.44 37.54 15.45
N ALA A 195 -45.76 38.53 16.23
CA ALA A 195 -46.74 38.57 17.29
C ALA A 195 -48.17 38.32 16.84
#